data_7b9289fa52e25299adf608a13a92dfd0
#
_entry.id   7b9289fa52e25299adf608a13a92dfd0
#
_cell.length_a   1.000
_cell.length_b   1.000
_cell.length_c   1.000
_cell.angle_alpha   90.00
_cell.angle_beta   90.00
_cell.angle_gamma   90.00
#
_symmetry.space_group_name_H-M   'P 1'
#
loop_
_entity.id
_entity.type
_entity.pdbx_description
1 polymer ?
#
loop_
_entity_poly.entity_id
_entity_poly.type
_entity_poly.pdbx_seq_one_letter_code
_entity_poly.pdbx_strand_id
1 'polypeptide(L)'
;EIEAQWGPAPGKELTDGQHLFILGKSFGNVLVGIQPSIGYEGDPMRLLFEGGLAPTHAFSAFYRWIREGYGADAVLHFGTHGSLEFMPGKQVGLSSACWPDRLIADLPNVYLYAANNPSEGLIAKRRAASTLVSYLTPPVTHSDLYRHYVDLRASIDHWRQRPAEIAQDAEQAMVNTVLAIAAQCELCEEDTQWPLEQWSANMMSLRDRLDEIEQALIPFGLHVVGEPMKPADRAELVSAMAEAGGAQPVSPAQLASAIEG
;
A
#
# COMPACT_ATOMS: atom_id res chain seq x y z
N GLU A 1 0.13 26.33 -21.33
CA GLU A 1 0.69 24.97 -21.22
C GLU A 1 -0.43 23.92 -21.06
N ILE A 2 -1.32 24.07 -20.06
CA ILE A 2 -2.44 23.14 -19.82
C ILE A 2 -3.35 23.06 -21.05
N GLU A 3 -3.83 24.19 -21.58
CA GLU A 3 -4.71 24.19 -22.74
C GLU A 3 -4.05 23.66 -24.03
N ALA A 4 -2.74 23.84 -24.17
CA ALA A 4 -2.01 23.29 -25.30
C ALA A 4 -2.00 21.74 -25.30
N GLN A 5 -2.11 21.11 -24.13
CA GLN A 5 -2.09 19.67 -23.98
C GLN A 5 -3.48 19.05 -23.85
N TRP A 6 -4.36 19.69 -23.10
CA TRP A 6 -5.65 19.13 -22.69
C TRP A 6 -6.85 19.81 -23.38
N GLY A 7 -6.59 20.79 -24.26
CA GLY A 7 -7.63 21.61 -24.89
C GLY A 7 -8.15 22.70 -23.94
N PRO A 8 -9.20 23.45 -24.38
CA PRO A 8 -9.71 24.56 -23.60
C PRO A 8 -10.30 24.15 -22.25
N ALA A 9 -10.24 25.09 -21.29
CA ALA A 9 -10.88 24.90 -19.99
C ALA A 9 -12.42 24.78 -20.16
N PRO A 10 -13.09 24.01 -19.30
CA PRO A 10 -12.60 23.34 -18.09
C PRO A 10 -12.02 21.94 -18.34
N GLY A 11 -11.83 21.50 -19.56
CA GLY A 11 -11.35 20.18 -19.90
C GLY A 11 -12.46 19.12 -19.90
N LYS A 12 -12.09 17.87 -19.59
CA LYS A 12 -13.02 16.72 -19.67
C LYS A 12 -13.27 16.01 -18.34
N GLU A 13 -12.42 16.22 -17.35
CA GLU A 13 -12.46 15.53 -16.05
C GLU A 13 -13.07 16.42 -14.97
N LEU A 14 -13.89 15.81 -14.11
CA LEU A 14 -14.52 16.47 -12.96
C LEU A 14 -15.19 17.80 -13.33
N THR A 15 -15.95 17.81 -14.42
CA THR A 15 -16.62 19.01 -14.93
C THR A 15 -18.00 18.71 -15.49
N ASP A 16 -18.89 19.72 -15.46
CA ASP A 16 -20.16 19.75 -16.19
C ASP A 16 -20.07 20.54 -17.52
N GLY A 17 -18.86 20.95 -17.91
CA GLY A 17 -18.60 21.78 -19.09
C GLY A 17 -18.53 23.28 -18.79
N GLN A 18 -18.92 23.73 -17.60
CA GLN A 18 -18.83 25.12 -17.15
C GLN A 18 -18.03 25.27 -15.85
N HIS A 19 -18.15 24.28 -14.96
CA HIS A 19 -17.52 24.27 -13.63
C HIS A 19 -16.58 23.07 -13.49
N LEU A 20 -15.55 23.23 -12.68
CA LEU A 20 -14.70 22.15 -12.20
C LEU A 20 -15.14 21.77 -10.78
N PHE A 21 -15.31 20.47 -10.54
CA PHE A 21 -15.74 19.96 -9.24
C PHE A 21 -14.53 19.62 -8.36
N ILE A 22 -14.59 20.07 -7.11
CA ILE A 22 -13.65 19.67 -6.07
C ILE A 22 -14.35 18.60 -5.24
N LEU A 23 -13.87 17.36 -5.31
CA LEU A 23 -14.42 16.26 -4.57
C LEU A 23 -13.86 16.25 -3.15
N GLY A 24 -14.73 16.40 -2.17
CA GLY A 24 -14.33 16.41 -0.77
C GLY A 24 -15.48 16.68 0.18
N LYS A 25 -15.17 16.58 1.48
CA LYS A 25 -16.11 16.87 2.57
C LYS A 25 -15.41 17.68 3.65
N SER A 26 -16.04 18.76 4.08
CA SER A 26 -15.55 19.59 5.18
C SER A 26 -16.02 19.05 6.53
N PHE A 27 -15.09 19.07 7.49
CA PHE A 27 -15.31 18.73 8.89
C PHE A 27 -14.77 19.89 9.75
N GLY A 28 -15.61 20.88 10.01
CA GLY A 28 -15.15 22.13 10.62
C GLY A 28 -14.09 22.82 9.75
N ASN A 29 -12.90 23.02 10.30
CA ASN A 29 -11.76 23.65 9.62
C ASN A 29 -10.91 22.65 8.78
N VAL A 30 -11.33 21.41 8.69
CA VAL A 30 -10.62 20.38 7.92
C VAL A 30 -11.42 19.98 6.69
N LEU A 31 -10.80 20.04 5.53
CA LEU A 31 -11.31 19.46 4.29
C LEU A 31 -10.64 18.11 4.05
N VAL A 32 -11.43 17.07 3.89
CA VAL A 32 -10.96 15.79 3.36
C VAL A 32 -11.32 15.76 1.88
N GLY A 33 -10.31 15.91 1.01
CA GLY A 33 -10.46 15.99 -0.43
C GLY A 33 -9.88 14.77 -1.14
N ILE A 34 -10.39 14.48 -2.33
CA ILE A 34 -9.83 13.47 -3.22
C ILE A 34 -9.02 14.20 -4.30
N GLN A 35 -7.73 13.91 -4.35
CA GLN A 35 -6.84 14.47 -5.37
C GLN A 35 -7.28 13.98 -6.76
N PRO A 36 -7.45 14.88 -7.75
CA PRO A 36 -7.80 14.49 -9.11
C PRO A 36 -6.73 13.61 -9.76
N SER A 37 -7.11 12.96 -10.86
CA SER A 37 -6.21 12.20 -11.71
C SER A 37 -5.12 13.09 -12.31
N ILE A 38 -3.92 12.54 -12.46
CA ILE A 38 -2.81 13.18 -13.17
C ILE A 38 -3.05 13.25 -14.70
N GLY A 39 -4.04 12.48 -15.20
CA GLY A 39 -4.45 12.48 -16.60
C GLY A 39 -3.58 11.63 -17.53
N TYR A 40 -2.58 10.95 -17.01
CA TYR A 40 -1.70 10.07 -17.77
C TYR A 40 -1.87 8.62 -17.32
N GLU A 41 -1.94 7.72 -18.30
CA GLU A 41 -1.99 6.29 -18.05
C GLU A 41 -0.58 5.70 -17.92
N GLY A 42 -0.46 4.64 -17.11
CA GLY A 42 0.78 3.89 -16.91
C GLY A 42 1.65 4.41 -15.78
N ASP A 43 2.96 4.21 -15.90
CA ASP A 43 3.92 4.53 -14.85
C ASP A 43 4.07 6.05 -14.67
N PRO A 44 3.70 6.62 -13.50
CA PRO A 44 3.86 8.05 -13.23
C PRO A 44 5.32 8.52 -13.24
N MET A 45 6.29 7.60 -13.10
CA MET A 45 7.71 7.94 -13.23
C MET A 45 8.05 8.54 -14.60
N ARG A 46 7.29 8.25 -15.64
CA ARG A 46 7.47 8.86 -16.96
C ARG A 46 7.41 10.39 -16.91
N LEU A 47 6.52 10.93 -16.08
CA LEU A 47 6.33 12.37 -15.94
C LEU A 47 7.58 13.10 -15.46
N LEU A 48 8.48 12.40 -14.76
CA LEU A 48 9.75 12.97 -14.30
C LEU A 48 10.74 13.20 -15.44
N PHE A 49 10.61 12.46 -16.54
CA PHE A 49 11.61 12.43 -17.62
C PHE A 49 11.09 13.03 -18.91
N GLU A 50 9.78 13.06 -19.12
CA GLU A 50 9.16 13.63 -20.31
C GLU A 50 8.99 15.14 -20.17
N GLY A 51 9.62 15.91 -21.05
CA GLY A 51 9.44 17.37 -21.11
C GLY A 51 8.14 17.77 -21.81
N GLY A 52 7.66 18.97 -21.50
CA GLY A 52 6.49 19.56 -22.17
C GLY A 52 5.13 19.09 -21.70
N LEU A 53 5.09 18.24 -20.68
CA LEU A 53 3.85 17.79 -20.05
C LEU A 53 3.28 18.85 -19.08
N ALA A 54 1.96 18.83 -18.87
CA ALA A 54 1.25 19.69 -17.92
C ALA A 54 0.19 18.90 -17.16
N PRO A 55 -0.15 19.31 -15.92
CA PRO A 55 -1.26 18.71 -15.19
C PRO A 55 -2.59 18.93 -15.91
N THR A 56 -3.61 18.14 -15.58
CA THR A 56 -4.97 18.35 -16.09
C THR A 56 -5.56 19.66 -15.54
N HIS A 57 -6.64 20.14 -16.18
CA HIS A 57 -7.40 21.28 -15.65
C HIS A 57 -7.91 21.01 -14.25
N ALA A 58 -8.44 19.80 -14.00
CA ALA A 58 -8.96 19.41 -12.70
C ALA A 58 -7.88 19.38 -11.62
N PHE A 59 -6.70 18.82 -11.94
CA PHE A 59 -5.56 18.76 -11.00
C PHE A 59 -5.06 20.17 -10.64
N SER A 60 -4.89 21.02 -11.64
CA SER A 60 -4.44 22.41 -11.42
C SER A 60 -5.47 23.24 -10.64
N ALA A 61 -6.76 23.09 -10.98
CA ALA A 61 -7.84 23.79 -10.29
C ALA A 61 -8.01 23.35 -8.84
N PHE A 62 -7.78 22.06 -8.55
CA PHE A 62 -7.82 21.51 -7.18
C PHE A 62 -6.84 22.24 -6.26
N TYR A 63 -5.56 22.31 -6.64
CA TYR A 63 -4.55 23.00 -5.82
C TYR A 63 -4.76 24.50 -5.74
N ARG A 64 -5.18 25.12 -6.85
CA ARG A 64 -5.52 26.53 -6.83
C ARG A 64 -6.69 26.81 -5.90
N TRP A 65 -7.73 25.99 -5.94
CA TRP A 65 -8.89 26.16 -5.06
C TRP A 65 -8.54 25.94 -3.59
N ILE A 66 -7.70 24.96 -3.26
CA ILE A 66 -7.22 24.75 -1.89
C ILE A 66 -6.57 26.02 -1.33
N ARG A 67 -5.73 26.70 -2.12
CA ARG A 67 -5.04 27.92 -1.70
C ARG A 67 -5.94 29.14 -1.69
N GLU A 68 -6.61 29.40 -2.81
CA GLU A 68 -7.28 30.67 -3.07
C GLU A 68 -8.77 30.64 -2.73
N GLY A 69 -9.43 29.49 -2.88
CA GLY A 69 -10.87 29.33 -2.65
C GLY A 69 -11.20 28.86 -1.23
N TYR A 70 -10.52 27.79 -0.77
CA TYR A 70 -10.70 27.26 0.57
C TYR A 70 -9.85 28.02 1.61
N GLY A 71 -8.69 28.50 1.21
CA GLY A 71 -7.77 29.23 2.09
C GLY A 71 -7.11 28.34 3.12
N ALA A 72 -6.61 27.17 2.69
CA ALA A 72 -5.95 26.24 3.58
C ALA A 72 -4.64 26.80 4.12
N ASP A 73 -4.35 26.54 5.40
CA ASP A 73 -3.08 26.89 6.04
C ASP A 73 -1.99 25.84 5.80
N ALA A 74 -2.38 24.59 5.48
CA ALA A 74 -1.48 23.49 5.19
C ALA A 74 -2.21 22.39 4.42
N VAL A 75 -1.44 21.54 3.73
CA VAL A 75 -1.94 20.33 3.05
C VAL A 75 -1.28 19.10 3.65
N LEU A 76 -2.09 18.12 4.03
CA LEU A 76 -1.65 16.78 4.38
C LEU A 76 -2.01 15.82 3.24
N HIS A 77 -1.01 15.32 2.53
CA HIS A 77 -1.19 14.20 1.62
C HIS A 77 -1.16 12.89 2.41
N PHE A 78 -2.22 12.12 2.24
CA PHE A 78 -2.42 10.87 2.98
C PHE A 78 -2.56 9.73 1.99
N GLY A 79 -1.61 8.80 1.96
CA GLY A 79 -1.65 7.68 1.03
C GLY A 79 -0.33 6.90 0.95
N THR A 80 -0.31 5.94 0.05
CA THR A 80 0.89 5.11 -0.20
C THR A 80 1.98 5.91 -0.90
N HIS A 81 1.58 6.76 -1.83
CA HIS A 81 2.41 7.73 -2.55
C HIS A 81 1.54 8.93 -2.95
N GLY A 82 2.16 10.04 -3.31
CA GLY A 82 1.45 11.20 -3.83
C GLY A 82 1.41 11.23 -5.37
N SER A 83 0.93 12.34 -5.90
CA SER A 83 0.94 12.61 -7.34
C SER A 83 1.60 13.95 -7.66
N LEU A 84 1.62 14.86 -6.69
CA LEU A 84 2.18 16.21 -6.88
C LEU A 84 3.65 16.19 -7.28
N GLU A 85 4.45 15.37 -6.62
CA GLU A 85 5.89 15.21 -6.84
C GLU A 85 6.24 14.64 -8.21
N PHE A 86 5.31 13.93 -8.86
CA PHE A 86 5.51 13.40 -10.20
C PHE A 86 5.21 14.42 -11.31
N MET A 87 4.57 15.53 -10.99
CA MET A 87 4.29 16.57 -11.97
C MET A 87 5.58 17.09 -12.62
N PRO A 88 5.54 17.48 -13.92
CA PRO A 88 6.72 17.85 -14.68
C PRO A 88 7.53 19.00 -14.08
N GLY A 89 8.85 18.90 -14.20
CA GLY A 89 9.80 19.87 -13.68
C GLY A 89 11.21 19.32 -13.63
N LYS A 90 12.06 19.89 -12.78
CA LYS A 90 13.40 19.36 -12.53
C LYS A 90 13.31 17.99 -11.86
N GLN A 91 14.17 17.07 -12.23
CA GLN A 91 14.24 15.75 -11.64
C GLN A 91 14.65 15.78 -10.16
N VAL A 92 15.54 16.69 -9.81
CA VAL A 92 16.04 16.87 -8.44
C VAL A 92 15.93 18.34 -8.04
N GLY A 93 15.24 18.57 -6.95
CA GLY A 93 14.96 19.92 -6.47
C GLY A 93 13.77 20.57 -7.17
N LEU A 94 13.52 21.83 -6.85
CA LEU A 94 12.42 22.63 -7.34
C LEU A 94 12.89 23.98 -7.88
N SER A 95 12.08 24.57 -8.73
CA SER A 95 12.13 25.98 -9.12
C SER A 95 10.72 26.45 -9.48
N SER A 96 10.50 27.74 -9.52
CA SER A 96 9.22 28.35 -9.91
C SER A 96 8.70 27.93 -11.29
N ALA A 97 9.54 27.30 -12.12
CA ALA A 97 9.14 26.74 -13.40
C ALA A 97 8.60 25.30 -13.28
N CYS A 98 8.81 24.62 -12.15
CA CYS A 98 8.34 23.26 -11.92
C CYS A 98 6.85 23.25 -11.56
N TRP A 99 6.09 22.33 -12.12
CA TRP A 99 4.67 22.20 -11.79
C TRP A 99 4.40 21.92 -10.31
N PRO A 100 5.14 21.06 -9.61
CA PRO A 100 4.92 20.86 -8.17
C PRO A 100 5.01 22.17 -7.38
N ASP A 101 6.01 22.99 -7.66
CA ASP A 101 6.21 24.28 -6.99
C ASP A 101 5.07 25.28 -7.31
N ARG A 102 4.66 25.34 -8.58
CA ARG A 102 3.55 26.20 -9.03
C ARG A 102 2.20 25.81 -8.44
N LEU A 103 1.98 24.52 -8.20
CA LEU A 103 0.73 23.97 -7.66
C LEU A 103 0.63 24.18 -6.16
N ILE A 104 1.64 23.78 -5.39
CA ILE A 104 1.62 23.89 -3.94
C ILE A 104 1.95 25.28 -3.43
N ALA A 105 2.79 26.02 -4.19
CA ALA A 105 3.29 27.34 -3.86
C ALA A 105 3.90 27.41 -2.43
N ASP A 106 3.39 28.28 -1.59
CA ASP A 106 3.87 28.55 -0.22
C ASP A 106 3.12 27.75 0.87
N LEU A 107 2.18 26.87 0.47
CA LEU A 107 1.48 26.03 1.44
C LEU A 107 2.43 25.02 2.10
N PRO A 108 2.46 24.96 3.43
CA PRO A 108 3.09 23.87 4.15
C PRO A 108 2.55 22.54 3.66
N ASN A 109 3.46 21.68 3.17
CA ASN A 109 3.13 20.42 2.53
C ASN A 109 3.64 19.25 3.37
N VAL A 110 2.73 18.48 3.91
CA VAL A 110 3.03 17.32 4.74
C VAL A 110 2.58 16.05 4.01
N TYR A 111 3.46 15.05 3.97
CA TYR A 111 3.16 13.74 3.43
C TYR A 111 3.17 12.70 4.53
N LEU A 112 2.05 12.02 4.72
CA LEU A 112 2.01 10.79 5.48
C LEU A 112 2.34 9.64 4.53
N TYR A 113 3.53 9.09 4.69
CA TYR A 113 4.15 8.19 3.73
C TYR A 113 4.45 6.81 4.33
N ALA A 114 4.25 5.74 3.55
CA ALA A 114 4.64 4.41 3.99
C ALA A 114 6.17 4.27 4.08
N ALA A 115 6.67 3.81 5.21
CA ALA A 115 8.11 3.64 5.46
C ALA A 115 8.79 2.63 4.52
N ASN A 116 8.01 1.75 3.88
CA ASN A 116 8.52 0.74 2.96
C ASN A 116 8.82 1.27 1.54
N ASN A 117 8.55 2.54 1.26
CA ASN A 117 8.86 3.16 -0.03
C ASN A 117 9.73 4.42 0.12
N PRO A 118 11.00 4.27 0.56
CA PRO A 118 11.87 5.41 0.82
C PRO A 118 12.26 6.18 -0.44
N SER A 119 12.27 5.54 -1.61
CA SER A 119 12.61 6.19 -2.88
C SER A 119 11.57 7.24 -3.28
N GLU A 120 10.30 6.90 -3.22
CA GLU A 120 9.21 7.85 -3.49
C GLU A 120 9.13 8.94 -2.42
N GLY A 121 9.36 8.61 -1.15
CA GLY A 121 9.48 9.59 -0.08
C GLY A 121 10.57 10.64 -0.35
N LEU A 122 11.71 10.23 -0.89
CA LEU A 122 12.77 11.15 -1.30
C LEU A 122 12.36 12.03 -2.48
N ILE A 123 11.59 11.49 -3.44
CA ILE A 123 11.04 12.27 -4.55
C ILE A 123 10.09 13.34 -4.01
N ALA A 124 9.15 12.97 -3.14
CA ALA A 124 8.22 13.91 -2.50
C ALA A 124 8.96 15.02 -1.73
N LYS A 125 9.97 14.69 -0.95
CA LYS A 125 10.78 15.66 -0.21
C LYS A 125 11.50 16.64 -1.14
N ARG A 126 12.06 16.15 -2.24
CA ARG A 126 12.87 16.96 -3.16
C ARG A 126 12.04 17.72 -4.21
N ARG A 127 10.87 17.20 -4.56
CA ARG A 127 10.08 17.73 -5.68
C ARG A 127 8.73 18.30 -5.30
N ALA A 128 8.29 18.14 -4.04
CA ALA A 128 7.08 18.75 -3.53
C ALA A 128 7.32 19.57 -2.25
N ALA A 129 8.59 19.83 -1.91
CA ALA A 129 9.00 20.53 -0.68
C ALA A 129 8.32 19.95 0.58
N SER A 130 8.05 18.64 0.60
CA SER A 130 7.23 18.02 1.62
C SER A 130 8.02 17.70 2.89
N THR A 131 7.35 17.86 4.03
CA THR A 131 7.75 17.27 5.29
C THR A 131 7.18 15.86 5.34
N LEU A 132 8.05 14.85 5.41
CA LEU A 132 7.63 13.46 5.48
C LEU A 132 7.28 13.09 6.91
N VAL A 133 6.09 12.58 7.11
CA VAL A 133 5.66 11.88 8.32
C VAL A 133 5.51 10.41 7.95
N SER A 134 6.37 9.59 8.52
CA SER A 134 6.34 8.15 8.28
C SER A 134 5.80 7.42 9.49
N TYR A 135 5.26 6.26 9.26
CA TYR A 135 4.91 5.31 10.30
C TYR A 135 5.80 4.08 10.20
N LEU A 136 5.94 3.38 11.30
CA LEU A 136 6.72 2.16 11.34
C LEU A 136 6.06 1.11 10.45
N THR A 137 6.81 0.57 9.51
CA THR A 137 6.39 -0.62 8.78
C THR A 137 6.44 -1.78 9.77
N PRO A 138 5.35 -2.53 9.97
CA PRO A 138 5.39 -3.71 10.80
C PRO A 138 6.48 -4.65 10.31
N PRO A 139 7.27 -5.26 11.20
CA PRO A 139 8.27 -6.22 10.79
C PRO A 139 7.58 -7.38 10.07
N VAL A 140 8.25 -7.95 9.09
CA VAL A 140 7.86 -9.23 8.51
C VAL A 140 8.18 -10.28 9.57
N THR A 141 7.33 -10.40 10.56
CA THR A 141 7.51 -11.33 11.67
C THR A 141 6.60 -12.53 11.53
N HIS A 142 6.99 -13.59 12.17
CA HIS A 142 6.32 -14.87 12.21
C HIS A 142 4.97 -14.76 12.94
N SER A 143 3.94 -14.21 12.31
CA SER A 143 2.60 -14.34 12.86
C SER A 143 2.15 -15.80 12.75
N ASP A 144 1.38 -16.27 13.70
CA ASP A 144 0.82 -17.63 13.66
C ASP A 144 -0.03 -17.86 12.41
N LEU A 145 -0.64 -16.80 11.87
CA LEU A 145 -1.35 -16.82 10.60
C LEU A 145 -0.43 -17.21 9.43
N TYR A 146 0.81 -16.73 9.41
CA TYR A 146 1.81 -17.10 8.40
C TYR A 146 2.23 -18.55 8.49
N ARG A 147 2.38 -19.11 9.68
CA ARG A 147 2.73 -20.51 9.85
C ARG A 147 1.70 -21.42 9.18
N HIS A 148 0.43 -21.20 9.38
CA HIS A 148 -0.62 -22.03 8.76
C HIS A 148 -0.61 -21.93 7.23
N TYR A 149 -0.36 -20.76 6.65
CA TYR A 149 -0.23 -20.62 5.20
C TYR A 149 1.04 -21.27 4.65
N VAL A 150 2.16 -21.19 5.39
CA VAL A 150 3.41 -21.89 5.03
C VAL A 150 3.22 -23.41 5.11
N ASP A 151 2.58 -23.89 6.18
CA ASP A 151 2.29 -25.32 6.36
C ASP A 151 1.33 -25.82 5.29
N LEU A 152 0.33 -25.01 4.91
CA LEU A 152 -0.59 -25.33 3.82
C LEU A 152 0.14 -25.43 2.49
N ARG A 153 0.99 -24.48 2.17
CA ARG A 153 1.83 -24.51 0.96
C ARG A 153 2.71 -25.74 0.92
N ALA A 154 3.42 -26.02 2.02
CA ALA A 154 4.27 -27.19 2.14
C ALA A 154 3.49 -28.51 1.96
N SER A 155 2.28 -28.58 2.51
CA SER A 155 1.40 -29.75 2.37
C SER A 155 0.90 -29.94 0.94
N ILE A 156 0.55 -28.87 0.24
CA ILE A 156 0.18 -28.90 -1.19
C ILE A 156 1.38 -29.34 -2.04
N ASP A 157 2.57 -28.78 -1.80
CA ASP A 157 3.78 -29.14 -2.54
C ASP A 157 4.19 -30.60 -2.26
N HIS A 158 4.02 -31.08 -1.03
CA HIS A 158 4.25 -32.47 -0.70
C HIS A 158 3.30 -33.40 -1.47
N TRP A 159 2.00 -33.08 -1.53
CA TRP A 159 1.05 -33.81 -2.36
C TRP A 159 1.42 -33.80 -3.85
N ARG A 160 1.89 -32.68 -4.37
CA ARG A 160 2.33 -32.56 -5.78
C ARG A 160 3.57 -33.39 -6.11
N GLN A 161 4.47 -33.55 -5.16
CA GLN A 161 5.70 -34.35 -5.30
C GLN A 161 5.51 -35.84 -5.00
N ARG A 162 4.27 -36.28 -4.73
CA ARG A 162 3.99 -37.67 -4.44
C ARG A 162 4.37 -38.61 -5.58
N PRO A 163 4.78 -39.87 -5.29
CA PRO A 163 5.03 -40.87 -6.30
C PRO A 163 3.79 -41.13 -7.19
N ALA A 164 4.00 -41.41 -8.46
CA ALA A 164 2.88 -41.69 -9.39
C ALA A 164 2.07 -42.93 -9.01
N GLU A 165 2.70 -43.88 -8.30
CA GLU A 165 2.09 -45.14 -7.86
C GLU A 165 1.77 -45.14 -6.35
N ILE A 166 1.36 -43.99 -5.81
CA ILE A 166 0.96 -43.92 -4.41
C ILE A 166 -0.38 -44.67 -4.19
N ALA A 167 -0.49 -45.37 -3.05
CA ALA A 167 -1.75 -46.00 -2.66
C ALA A 167 -2.84 -44.93 -2.43
N GLN A 168 -4.07 -45.18 -2.88
CA GLN A 168 -5.18 -44.23 -2.84
C GLN A 168 -5.52 -43.78 -1.42
N ASP A 169 -5.43 -44.67 -0.41
CA ASP A 169 -5.64 -44.31 0.98
C ASP A 169 -4.57 -43.38 1.55
N ALA A 170 -3.34 -43.53 1.12
CA ALA A 170 -2.25 -42.62 1.48
C ALA A 170 -2.42 -41.23 0.80
N GLU A 171 -2.82 -41.21 -0.46
CA GLU A 171 -3.13 -39.97 -1.16
C GLU A 171 -4.33 -39.24 -0.52
N GLN A 172 -5.39 -39.96 -0.14
CA GLN A 172 -6.53 -39.41 0.58
C GLN A 172 -6.10 -38.79 1.92
N ALA A 173 -5.18 -39.42 2.64
CA ALA A 173 -4.66 -38.89 3.89
C ALA A 173 -3.93 -37.55 3.68
N MET A 174 -3.17 -37.42 2.59
CA MET A 174 -2.53 -36.15 2.24
C MET A 174 -3.57 -35.06 1.92
N VAL A 175 -4.61 -35.39 1.15
CA VAL A 175 -5.71 -34.46 0.83
C VAL A 175 -6.43 -34.02 2.09
N ASN A 176 -6.71 -34.94 3.03
CA ASN A 176 -7.34 -34.59 4.30
C ASN A 176 -6.47 -33.66 5.16
N THR A 177 -5.13 -33.86 5.12
CA THR A 177 -4.20 -32.95 5.80
C THR A 177 -4.26 -31.55 5.21
N VAL A 178 -4.26 -31.43 3.88
CA VAL A 178 -4.40 -30.12 3.20
C VAL A 178 -5.73 -29.45 3.55
N LEU A 179 -6.84 -30.19 3.54
CA LEU A 179 -8.16 -29.66 3.90
C LEU A 179 -8.21 -29.18 5.36
N ALA A 180 -7.64 -29.94 6.29
CA ALA A 180 -7.61 -29.55 7.71
C ALA A 180 -6.84 -28.23 7.92
N ILE A 181 -5.71 -28.05 7.23
CA ILE A 181 -4.93 -26.82 7.33
C ILE A 181 -5.65 -25.67 6.58
N ALA A 182 -6.25 -25.95 5.42
CA ALA A 182 -7.02 -24.96 4.66
C ALA A 182 -8.22 -24.44 5.45
N ALA A 183 -8.90 -25.27 6.22
CA ALA A 183 -9.97 -24.85 7.11
C ALA A 183 -9.46 -23.93 8.24
N GLN A 184 -8.29 -24.23 8.82
CA GLN A 184 -7.66 -23.34 9.81
C GLN A 184 -7.27 -21.97 9.21
N CYS A 185 -7.02 -21.94 7.91
CA CYS A 185 -6.77 -20.69 7.15
C CYS A 185 -8.07 -20.02 6.65
N GLU A 186 -9.24 -20.52 6.99
CA GLU A 186 -10.55 -20.04 6.50
C GLU A 186 -10.67 -20.06 4.96
N LEU A 187 -9.96 -20.96 4.30
CA LEU A 187 -10.00 -21.13 2.84
C LEU A 187 -11.02 -22.20 2.40
N CYS A 188 -11.54 -22.97 3.31
CA CYS A 188 -12.66 -23.88 3.11
C CYS A 188 -13.38 -24.15 4.43
N GLU A 189 -14.58 -24.75 4.38
CA GLU A 189 -15.32 -25.17 5.55
C GLU A 189 -14.65 -26.40 6.19
N GLU A 190 -14.83 -26.60 7.51
CA GLU A 190 -14.22 -27.72 8.26
C GLU A 190 -14.66 -29.10 7.78
N ASP A 191 -15.87 -29.22 7.23
CA ASP A 191 -16.45 -30.45 6.72
C ASP A 191 -16.27 -30.65 5.21
N THR A 192 -15.48 -29.81 4.55
CA THR A 192 -15.20 -29.89 3.11
C THR A 192 -14.60 -31.23 2.74
N GLN A 193 -15.18 -31.87 1.72
CA GLN A 193 -14.64 -33.08 1.11
C GLN A 193 -14.57 -32.92 -0.40
N TRP A 194 -13.47 -33.38 -0.98
CA TRP A 194 -13.30 -33.33 -2.42
C TRP A 194 -13.46 -34.72 -3.06
N PRO A 195 -14.27 -34.84 -4.11
CA PRO A 195 -14.28 -36.05 -4.95
C PRO A 195 -12.90 -36.34 -5.55
N LEU A 196 -12.57 -37.60 -5.69
CA LEU A 196 -11.26 -38.06 -6.19
C LEU A 196 -10.86 -37.40 -7.52
N GLU A 197 -11.80 -37.30 -8.44
CA GLU A 197 -11.59 -36.69 -9.75
C GLU A 197 -11.31 -35.18 -9.73
N GLN A 198 -11.60 -34.51 -8.61
CA GLN A 198 -11.40 -33.08 -8.44
C GLN A 198 -10.15 -32.72 -7.63
N TRP A 199 -9.45 -33.69 -7.04
CA TRP A 199 -8.29 -33.40 -6.17
C TRP A 199 -7.25 -32.53 -6.85
N SER A 200 -6.85 -32.87 -8.06
CA SER A 200 -5.82 -32.13 -8.79
C SER A 200 -6.26 -30.69 -9.11
N ALA A 201 -7.49 -30.50 -9.58
CA ALA A 201 -8.02 -29.19 -9.90
C ALA A 201 -8.16 -28.31 -8.64
N ASN A 202 -8.70 -28.88 -7.56
CA ASN A 202 -8.91 -28.16 -6.30
C ASN A 202 -7.57 -27.81 -5.61
N MET A 203 -6.56 -28.71 -5.67
CA MET A 203 -5.21 -28.40 -5.17
C MET A 203 -4.56 -27.24 -5.92
N MET A 204 -4.71 -27.18 -7.26
CA MET A 204 -4.19 -26.06 -8.04
C MET A 204 -4.92 -24.76 -7.69
N SER A 205 -6.26 -24.81 -7.63
CA SER A 205 -7.07 -23.64 -7.25
C SER A 205 -6.73 -23.12 -5.85
N LEU A 206 -6.51 -24.02 -4.89
CA LEU A 206 -6.13 -23.64 -3.53
C LEU A 206 -4.72 -23.02 -3.52
N ARG A 207 -3.80 -23.53 -4.32
CA ARG A 207 -2.47 -22.95 -4.47
C ARG A 207 -2.52 -21.55 -5.09
N ASP A 208 -3.26 -21.39 -6.20
CA ASP A 208 -3.42 -20.09 -6.86
C ASP A 208 -4.00 -19.06 -5.88
N ARG A 209 -4.96 -19.47 -5.05
CA ARG A 209 -5.52 -18.62 -3.99
C ARG A 209 -4.51 -18.28 -2.89
N LEU A 210 -3.60 -19.21 -2.55
CA LEU A 210 -2.49 -18.92 -1.63
C LEU A 210 -1.51 -17.90 -2.25
N ASP A 211 -1.19 -18.03 -3.53
CA ASP A 211 -0.32 -17.09 -4.23
C ASP A 211 -0.95 -15.69 -4.29
N GLU A 212 -2.27 -15.59 -4.52
CA GLU A 212 -3.02 -14.33 -4.44
C GLU A 212 -2.98 -13.72 -3.03
N ILE A 213 -3.17 -14.54 -2.00
CA ILE A 213 -3.11 -14.09 -0.60
C ILE A 213 -1.70 -13.62 -0.24
N GLU A 214 -0.66 -14.34 -0.64
CA GLU A 214 0.73 -13.91 -0.40
C GLU A 214 1.07 -12.57 -1.06
N GLN A 215 0.54 -12.33 -2.25
CA GLN A 215 0.70 -11.04 -2.92
C GLN A 215 -0.13 -9.92 -2.26
N ALA A 216 -1.25 -10.27 -1.62
CA ALA A 216 -2.14 -9.32 -0.95
C ALA A 216 -1.77 -9.07 0.52
N LEU A 217 -1.06 -9.98 1.18
CA LEU A 217 -0.74 -9.89 2.60
C LEU A 217 0.37 -8.86 2.88
N ILE A 218 -0.05 -7.72 3.38
CA ILE A 218 0.75 -6.90 4.29
C ILE A 218 0.59 -7.55 5.67
N PRO A 219 1.63 -8.12 6.26
CA PRO A 219 1.54 -9.02 7.43
C PRO A 219 0.73 -8.52 8.63
N PHE A 220 0.73 -7.22 8.91
CA PHE A 220 -0.01 -6.64 10.03
C PHE A 220 -0.92 -5.48 9.63
N GLY A 221 -1.19 -5.30 8.34
CA GLY A 221 -1.83 -4.11 7.85
C GLY A 221 -0.94 -2.87 8.02
N LEU A 222 -1.46 -1.73 7.62
CA LEU A 222 -0.80 -0.47 7.83
C LEU A 222 -1.06 0.02 9.27
N HIS A 223 -0.07 0.73 9.84
CA HIS A 223 -0.25 1.41 11.12
C HIS A 223 -1.47 2.33 11.07
N VAL A 224 -2.36 2.22 12.06
CA VAL A 224 -3.49 3.13 12.20
C VAL A 224 -3.00 4.43 12.79
N VAL A 225 -3.09 5.50 12.01
CA VAL A 225 -2.60 6.82 12.43
C VAL A 225 -3.40 7.33 13.62
N GLY A 226 -2.69 7.74 14.66
CA GLY A 226 -3.30 8.23 15.90
C GLY A 226 -3.58 7.15 16.95
N GLU A 227 -3.40 5.87 16.61
CA GLU A 227 -3.50 4.77 17.57
C GLU A 227 -2.09 4.29 17.99
N PRO A 228 -1.82 4.09 19.27
CA PRO A 228 -0.57 3.48 19.69
C PRO A 228 -0.52 2.02 19.25
N MET A 229 0.67 1.56 18.87
CA MET A 229 0.91 0.15 18.56
C MET A 229 0.56 -0.72 19.78
N LYS A 230 -0.10 -1.86 19.56
CA LYS A 230 -0.40 -2.81 20.64
C LYS A 230 0.90 -3.30 21.30
N PRO A 231 0.89 -3.59 22.60
CA PRO A 231 2.10 -4.02 23.30
C PRO A 231 2.79 -5.23 22.68
N ALA A 232 2.02 -6.24 22.22
CA ALA A 232 2.55 -7.42 21.55
C ALA A 232 3.28 -7.06 20.24
N ASP A 233 2.64 -6.28 19.37
CA ASP A 233 3.21 -5.84 18.08
C ASP A 233 4.47 -5.00 18.28
N ARG A 234 4.49 -4.18 19.36
CA ARG A 234 5.66 -3.38 19.75
C ARG A 234 6.83 -4.25 20.20
N ALA A 235 6.54 -5.29 21.00
CA ALA A 235 7.56 -6.23 21.45
C ALA A 235 8.18 -7.00 20.28
N GLU A 236 7.37 -7.45 19.33
CA GLU A 236 7.84 -8.10 18.11
C GLU A 236 8.69 -7.17 17.25
N LEU A 237 8.24 -5.92 17.05
CA LEU A 237 9.02 -4.93 16.30
C LEU A 237 10.40 -4.70 16.93
N VAL A 238 10.45 -4.51 18.26
CA VAL A 238 11.72 -4.30 18.97
C VAL A 238 12.62 -5.52 18.87
N SER A 239 12.05 -6.74 18.95
CA SER A 239 12.80 -7.99 18.75
C SER A 239 13.42 -8.05 17.35
N ALA A 240 12.63 -7.81 16.33
CA ALA A 240 13.10 -7.82 14.93
C ALA A 240 14.18 -6.75 14.68
N MET A 241 14.04 -5.55 15.25
CA MET A 241 15.04 -4.50 15.15
C MET A 241 16.35 -4.90 15.85
N ALA A 242 16.27 -5.54 17.01
CA ALA A 242 17.43 -6.02 17.76
C ALA A 242 18.17 -7.12 16.99
N GLU A 243 17.46 -8.07 16.41
CA GLU A 243 18.01 -9.12 15.57
C GLU A 243 18.70 -8.56 14.31
N ALA A 244 18.05 -7.63 13.61
CA ALA A 244 18.62 -6.93 12.47
C ALA A 244 19.87 -6.13 12.84
N GLY A 245 19.94 -5.60 14.06
CA GLY A 245 21.11 -4.92 14.64
C GLY A 245 22.21 -5.84 15.15
N GLY A 246 22.05 -7.16 15.02
CA GLY A 246 23.02 -8.16 15.48
C GLY A 246 23.00 -8.41 16.99
N ALA A 247 21.95 -7.98 17.70
CA ALA A 247 21.77 -8.32 19.10
C ALA A 247 21.34 -9.78 19.27
N GLN A 248 21.60 -10.35 20.46
CA GLN A 248 21.06 -11.67 20.76
C GLN A 248 19.54 -11.62 20.84
N PRO A 249 18.84 -12.66 20.33
CA PRO A 249 17.40 -12.73 20.41
C PRO A 249 16.90 -12.63 21.86
N VAL A 250 15.99 -11.70 22.09
CA VAL A 250 15.29 -11.56 23.38
C VAL A 250 13.86 -12.04 23.16
N SER A 251 13.34 -12.84 24.07
CA SER A 251 12.00 -13.36 23.88
C SER A 251 10.96 -12.22 23.90
N PRO A 252 9.92 -12.27 23.04
CA PRO A 252 8.87 -11.26 23.03
C PRO A 252 8.23 -11.03 24.41
N ALA A 253 8.10 -12.08 25.22
CA ALA A 253 7.56 -12.00 26.58
C ALA A 253 8.46 -11.18 27.55
N GLN A 254 9.79 -11.32 27.42
CA GLN A 254 10.73 -10.50 28.22
C GLN A 254 10.70 -9.04 27.78
N LEU A 255 10.59 -8.79 26.48
CA LEU A 255 10.45 -7.43 25.93
C LEU A 255 9.13 -6.78 26.35
N ALA A 256 8.02 -7.50 26.26
CA ALA A 256 6.72 -7.01 26.70
C ALA A 256 6.75 -6.62 28.18
N SER A 257 7.31 -7.46 29.05
CA SER A 257 7.48 -7.15 30.47
C SER A 257 8.34 -5.92 30.73
N ALA A 258 9.39 -5.69 29.93
CA ALA A 258 10.25 -4.52 30.06
C ALA A 258 9.61 -3.22 29.53
N ILE A 259 8.66 -3.32 28.59
CA ILE A 259 7.95 -2.19 28.01
C ILE A 259 6.77 -1.74 28.87
N GLU A 260 6.15 -2.68 29.59
CA GLU A 260 4.99 -2.43 30.46
C GLU A 260 5.38 -2.03 31.89
N GLY A 261 6.59 -2.29 32.32
CA GLY A 261 7.06 -2.09 33.69
C GLY A 261 7.78 -0.89 34.02
#